data_08007b63c5bc33051267ae2f2fa8ec37
#
_entry.id   08007b63c5bc33051267ae2f2fa8ec37
#
_cell.length_a   1.000
_cell.length_b   1.000
_cell.length_c   1.000
_cell.angle_alpha   90.00
_cell.angle_beta   90.00
_cell.angle_gamma   90.00
#
_symmetry.space_group_name_H-M   'P 1'
#
loop_
_entity.id
_entity.type
_entity.pdbx_description
1 polymer ?
#
loop_
_entity_poly.entity_id
_entity_poly.type
_entity_poly.pdbx_seq_one_letter_code
_entity_poly.pdbx_strand_id
1 'polypeptide(L)'
;MVLDDVTLDVARGEVLTLMGASGSGKTTLLRAVAGLETFDRGVVDVDGVSLSTGPHGSAVLRTLRTKVGMVFQFHCLFEHLTALENVCLAPVHVRHEALATARSRGRELLDQLGVVHRENALPRELSGGEAQRVAIARALATDPPLLLMDEPTASLDHERRTELAAILRSLVERGRTLMVVTHDEDFAASAASRVVRVVDGRVAPIVSSIE
;
A
#
# COMPACT_ATOMS: atom_id res chain seq x y z
N MET A 1 10.45 -16.16 -16.44
CA MET A 1 10.74 -14.75 -16.11
C MET A 1 9.40 -14.10 -15.83
N VAL A 2 9.22 -13.40 -14.70
CA VAL A 2 7.92 -12.83 -14.31
C VAL A 2 7.83 -11.35 -14.71
N LEU A 3 8.97 -10.64 -14.64
CA LEU A 3 9.11 -9.24 -15.09
C LEU A 3 10.20 -9.17 -16.15
N ASP A 4 9.97 -8.41 -17.21
CA ASP A 4 10.89 -8.26 -18.34
C ASP A 4 11.00 -6.79 -18.76
N ASP A 5 12.15 -6.19 -18.51
CA ASP A 5 12.52 -4.81 -18.90
C ASP A 5 11.47 -3.76 -18.46
N VAL A 6 11.12 -3.77 -17.17
CA VAL A 6 10.18 -2.81 -16.58
C VAL A 6 10.89 -1.51 -16.27
N THR A 7 10.44 -0.42 -16.89
CA THR A 7 10.80 0.95 -16.51
C THR A 7 9.54 1.68 -16.07
N LEU A 8 9.52 2.18 -14.83
CA LEU A 8 8.38 2.85 -14.23
C LEU A 8 8.86 3.91 -13.24
N ASP A 9 8.29 5.08 -13.32
CA ASP A 9 8.42 6.15 -12.34
C ASP A 9 7.09 6.41 -11.64
N VAL A 10 7.15 6.91 -10.41
CA VAL A 10 5.98 7.31 -9.62
C VAL A 10 6.24 8.71 -9.10
N ALA A 11 5.42 9.67 -9.52
CA ALA A 11 5.56 11.05 -9.08
C ALA A 11 5.06 11.22 -7.62
N ARG A 12 5.63 12.17 -6.91
CA ARG A 12 5.13 12.48 -5.56
C ARG A 12 3.71 13.04 -5.64
N GLY A 13 2.85 12.54 -4.76
CA GLY A 13 1.47 13.00 -4.69
C GLY A 13 0.60 12.46 -5.82
N GLU A 14 0.90 11.27 -6.38
CA GLU A 14 0.00 10.61 -7.32
C GLU A 14 -0.51 9.27 -6.79
N VAL A 15 -1.65 8.83 -7.30
CA VAL A 15 -2.08 7.44 -7.27
C VAL A 15 -1.74 6.79 -8.60
N LEU A 16 -0.65 6.03 -8.63
CA LEU A 16 -0.34 5.17 -9.76
C LEU A 16 -1.07 3.83 -9.60
N THR A 17 -1.91 3.47 -10.55
CA THR A 17 -2.58 2.19 -10.57
C THR A 17 -1.99 1.27 -11.63
N LEU A 18 -1.55 0.07 -11.19
CA LEU A 18 -1.09 -1.01 -12.04
C LEU A 18 -2.25 -1.96 -12.35
N MET A 19 -2.61 -2.05 -13.61
CA MET A 19 -3.67 -2.93 -14.11
C MET A 19 -3.11 -4.03 -15.00
N GLY A 20 -3.88 -5.09 -15.20
CA GLY A 20 -3.53 -6.20 -16.10
C GLY A 20 -4.10 -7.53 -15.63
N ALA A 21 -4.01 -8.56 -16.48
CA ALA A 21 -4.52 -9.89 -16.18
C ALA A 21 -3.86 -10.52 -14.94
N SER A 22 -4.53 -11.50 -14.34
CA SER A 22 -3.90 -12.30 -13.27
C SER A 22 -2.63 -12.99 -13.81
N GLY A 23 -1.57 -12.97 -13.01
CA GLY A 23 -0.27 -13.53 -13.42
C GLY A 23 0.59 -12.62 -14.30
N SER A 24 0.15 -11.41 -14.68
CA SER A 24 0.96 -10.50 -15.52
C SER A 24 2.20 -9.90 -14.84
N GLY A 25 2.42 -10.14 -13.54
CA GLY A 25 3.59 -9.66 -12.80
C GLY A 25 3.36 -8.46 -11.86
N LYS A 26 2.15 -7.91 -11.76
CA LYS A 26 1.82 -6.72 -10.95
C LYS A 26 2.22 -6.86 -9.47
N THR A 27 1.79 -7.93 -8.82
CA THR A 27 2.12 -8.22 -7.41
C THR A 27 3.62 -8.43 -7.22
N THR A 28 4.30 -9.07 -8.19
CA THR A 28 5.76 -9.25 -8.17
C THR A 28 6.47 -7.90 -8.25
N LEU A 29 6.02 -7.00 -9.14
CA LEU A 29 6.56 -5.64 -9.24
C LEU A 29 6.36 -4.87 -7.93
N LEU A 30 5.14 -4.91 -7.37
CA LEU A 30 4.84 -4.27 -6.09
C LEU A 30 5.73 -4.79 -4.95
N ARG A 31 5.92 -6.11 -4.88
CA ARG A 31 6.78 -6.77 -3.88
C ARG A 31 8.26 -6.45 -4.07
N ALA A 32 8.74 -6.33 -5.31
CA ALA A 32 10.10 -5.88 -5.60
C ALA A 32 10.33 -4.44 -5.08
N VAL A 33 9.37 -3.52 -5.30
CA VAL A 33 9.43 -2.15 -4.75
C VAL A 33 9.44 -2.15 -3.22
N ALA A 34 8.69 -3.07 -2.59
CA ALA A 34 8.67 -3.24 -1.13
C ALA A 34 9.93 -3.93 -0.55
N GLY A 35 10.85 -4.41 -1.40
CA GLY A 35 12.01 -5.20 -0.99
C GLY A 35 11.64 -6.58 -0.43
N LEU A 36 10.49 -7.12 -0.83
CA LEU A 36 10.00 -8.45 -0.44
C LEU A 36 10.36 -9.52 -1.46
N GLU A 37 10.74 -9.13 -2.66
CA GLU A 37 11.22 -10.00 -3.73
C GLU A 37 12.56 -9.51 -4.24
N THR A 38 13.42 -10.42 -4.65
CA THR A 38 14.69 -10.13 -5.32
C THR A 38 14.48 -10.08 -6.84
N PHE A 39 15.38 -9.41 -7.53
CA PHE A 39 15.37 -9.34 -8.99
C PHE A 39 16.78 -9.55 -9.57
N ASP A 40 16.84 -10.02 -10.82
CA ASP A 40 18.09 -10.43 -11.48
C ASP A 40 18.85 -9.27 -12.12
N ARG A 41 18.14 -8.21 -12.54
CA ARG A 41 18.72 -7.04 -13.23
C ARG A 41 17.94 -5.77 -12.88
N GLY A 42 18.61 -4.63 -12.97
CA GLY A 42 18.02 -3.32 -12.78
C GLY A 42 18.26 -2.73 -11.39
N VAL A 43 17.52 -1.68 -11.09
CA VAL A 43 17.56 -0.95 -9.82
C VAL A 43 16.14 -0.53 -9.47
N VAL A 44 15.80 -0.60 -8.20
CA VAL A 44 14.58 0.03 -7.64
C VAL A 44 15.02 1.12 -6.69
N ASP A 45 14.61 2.36 -6.92
CA ASP A 45 14.84 3.47 -6.01
C ASP A 45 13.53 3.94 -5.40
N VAL A 46 13.50 4.06 -4.07
CA VAL A 46 12.35 4.60 -3.33
C VAL A 46 12.85 5.69 -2.40
N ASP A 47 12.55 6.93 -2.75
CA ASP A 47 12.89 8.11 -1.96
C ASP A 47 14.36 8.12 -1.50
N GLY A 48 15.28 7.82 -2.45
CA GLY A 48 16.74 7.78 -2.24
C GLY A 48 17.26 6.49 -1.61
N VAL A 49 16.43 5.48 -1.43
CA VAL A 49 16.86 4.13 -1.02
C VAL A 49 16.87 3.22 -2.23
N SER A 50 18.08 2.84 -2.68
CA SER A 50 18.25 2.00 -3.87
C SER A 50 18.42 0.53 -3.50
N LEU A 51 17.65 -0.34 -4.13
CA LEU A 51 17.81 -1.78 -4.14
C LEU A 51 18.52 -2.18 -5.43
N SER A 52 19.55 -3.01 -5.31
CA SER A 52 20.27 -3.63 -6.43
C SER A 52 19.88 -5.10 -6.58
N THR A 53 20.41 -5.75 -7.61
CA THR A 53 20.17 -7.17 -7.91
C THR A 53 20.60 -8.10 -6.78
N GLY A 54 19.89 -9.22 -6.65
CA GLY A 54 20.19 -10.26 -5.66
C GLY A 54 19.67 -9.99 -4.25
N PRO A 55 20.17 -10.71 -3.24
CA PRO A 55 19.70 -10.57 -1.87
C PRO A 55 20.02 -9.18 -1.29
N HIS A 56 19.01 -8.54 -0.71
CA HIS A 56 19.16 -7.21 -0.13
C HIS A 56 19.68 -7.28 1.32
N GLY A 57 20.64 -6.43 1.65
CA GLY A 57 21.19 -6.34 3.00
C GLY A 57 20.15 -5.87 4.03
N SER A 58 20.21 -6.40 5.25
CA SER A 58 19.25 -6.08 6.32
C SER A 58 19.20 -4.59 6.67
N ALA A 59 20.29 -3.85 6.52
CA ALA A 59 20.36 -2.41 6.76
C ALA A 59 19.55 -1.63 5.72
N VAL A 60 19.73 -1.94 4.43
CA VAL A 60 18.98 -1.32 3.33
C VAL A 60 17.48 -1.61 3.47
N LEU A 61 17.11 -2.86 3.76
CA LEU A 61 15.71 -3.22 3.98
C LEU A 61 15.09 -2.51 5.18
N ARG A 62 15.84 -2.29 6.26
CA ARG A 62 15.34 -1.48 7.40
C ARG A 62 15.07 -0.05 6.98
N THR A 63 15.96 0.57 6.23
CA THR A 63 15.77 1.93 5.72
C THR A 63 14.58 1.98 4.76
N LEU A 64 14.47 1.04 3.82
CA LEU A 64 13.34 0.96 2.88
C LEU A 64 11.99 0.87 3.62
N ARG A 65 11.90 0.05 4.68
CA ARG A 65 10.68 -0.11 5.49
C ARG A 65 10.24 1.15 6.22
N THR A 66 11.10 2.16 6.33
CA THR A 66 10.69 3.49 6.80
C THR A 66 10.10 4.36 5.69
N LYS A 67 10.32 3.98 4.43
CA LYS A 67 9.87 4.71 3.24
C LYS A 67 8.61 4.11 2.63
N VAL A 68 8.32 2.85 2.93
CA VAL A 68 7.24 2.09 2.30
C VAL A 68 6.28 1.55 3.35
N GLY A 69 5.00 1.90 3.22
CA GLY A 69 3.89 1.19 3.86
C GLY A 69 3.29 0.17 2.88
N MET A 70 2.83 -0.98 3.36
CA MET A 70 2.21 -1.98 2.50
C MET A 70 0.88 -2.48 3.08
N VAL A 71 -0.12 -2.52 2.21
CA VAL A 71 -1.44 -3.12 2.45
C VAL A 71 -1.56 -4.34 1.53
N PHE A 72 -1.75 -5.50 2.14
CA PHE A 72 -1.90 -6.78 1.45
C PHE A 72 -3.36 -7.07 1.14
N GLN A 73 -3.62 -7.88 0.11
CA GLN A 73 -4.94 -8.30 -0.32
C GLN A 73 -5.82 -8.89 0.81
N PHE A 74 -5.22 -9.66 1.73
CA PHE A 74 -5.90 -10.29 2.85
C PHE A 74 -5.75 -9.52 4.17
N HIS A 75 -5.48 -8.20 4.11
CA HIS A 75 -5.27 -7.28 5.24
C HIS A 75 -4.10 -7.68 6.16
N CYS A 76 -3.87 -8.96 6.41
CA CYS A 76 -2.80 -9.53 7.26
C CYS A 76 -2.74 -8.86 8.65
N LEU A 77 -3.90 -8.62 9.27
CA LEU A 77 -3.95 -8.13 10.64
C LEU A 77 -3.55 -9.24 11.62
N PHE A 78 -2.93 -8.86 12.73
CA PHE A 78 -2.60 -9.79 13.81
C PHE A 78 -3.86 -10.12 14.59
N GLU A 79 -4.32 -11.36 14.51
CA GLU A 79 -5.62 -11.83 15.03
C GLU A 79 -5.79 -11.68 16.54
N HIS A 80 -4.69 -11.67 17.29
CA HIS A 80 -4.67 -11.54 18.74
C HIS A 80 -4.54 -10.11 19.25
N LEU A 81 -4.43 -9.14 18.34
CA LEU A 81 -4.33 -7.71 18.63
C LEU A 81 -5.60 -6.99 18.21
N THR A 82 -6.02 -6.02 19.00
CA THR A 82 -7.12 -5.10 18.63
C THR A 82 -6.76 -4.25 17.41
N ALA A 83 -7.72 -3.55 16.82
CA ALA A 83 -7.50 -2.63 15.71
C ALA A 83 -6.43 -1.57 16.08
N LEU A 84 -6.56 -0.93 17.24
CA LEU A 84 -5.59 0.07 17.71
C LEU A 84 -4.20 -0.54 17.95
N GLU A 85 -4.12 -1.73 18.55
CA GLU A 85 -2.85 -2.40 18.78
C GLU A 85 -2.15 -2.81 17.47
N ASN A 86 -2.90 -3.26 16.46
CA ASN A 86 -2.38 -3.48 15.12
C ASN A 86 -1.73 -2.23 14.54
N VAL A 87 -2.37 -1.07 14.69
CA VAL A 87 -1.84 0.22 14.20
C VAL A 87 -0.60 0.65 14.98
N CYS A 88 -0.59 0.45 16.30
CA CYS A 88 0.51 0.89 17.17
C CYS A 88 1.77 0.00 17.10
N LEU A 89 1.68 -1.20 16.51
CA LEU A 89 2.74 -2.21 16.60
C LEU A 89 4.09 -1.70 16.09
N ALA A 90 4.14 -1.18 14.86
CA ALA A 90 5.37 -0.68 14.26
C ALA A 90 5.90 0.61 14.92
N PRO A 91 5.08 1.62 15.23
CA PRO A 91 5.51 2.76 16.02
C PRO A 91 6.21 2.39 17.32
N VAL A 92 5.62 1.49 18.10
CA VAL A 92 6.17 1.09 19.42
C VAL A 92 7.42 0.22 19.28
N HIS A 93 7.35 -0.86 18.48
CA HIS A 93 8.39 -1.89 18.48
C HIS A 93 9.51 -1.64 17.45
N VAL A 94 9.26 -0.85 16.40
CA VAL A 94 10.27 -0.55 15.37
C VAL A 94 10.83 0.85 15.52
N ARG A 95 9.97 1.85 15.83
CA ARG A 95 10.40 3.23 16.02
C ARG A 95 10.68 3.60 17.47
N HIS A 96 10.40 2.69 18.41
CA HIS A 96 10.60 2.89 19.85
C HIS A 96 9.85 4.12 20.40
N GLU A 97 8.70 4.42 19.81
CA GLU A 97 7.84 5.50 20.28
C GLU A 97 7.17 5.14 21.62
N ALA A 98 6.93 6.14 22.45
CA ALA A 98 6.15 5.94 23.67
C ALA A 98 4.73 5.43 23.33
N LEU A 99 4.25 4.42 24.05
CA LEU A 99 2.95 3.80 23.80
C LEU A 99 1.80 4.81 23.80
N ALA A 100 1.83 5.81 24.68
CA ALA A 100 0.82 6.85 24.75
C ALA A 100 0.77 7.68 23.45
N THR A 101 1.93 8.06 22.91
CA THR A 101 2.05 8.81 21.64
C THR A 101 1.58 7.96 20.46
N ALA A 102 2.01 6.70 20.39
CA ALA A 102 1.59 5.77 19.35
C ALA A 102 0.06 5.54 19.36
N ARG A 103 -0.56 5.42 20.55
CA ARG A 103 -2.01 5.29 20.69
C ARG A 103 -2.77 6.54 20.29
N SER A 104 -2.29 7.74 20.65
CA SER A 104 -2.92 9.00 20.21
C SER A 104 -2.95 9.09 18.70
N ARG A 105 -1.79 8.93 18.05
CA ARG A 105 -1.68 8.95 16.60
C ARG A 105 -2.45 7.80 15.93
N GLY A 106 -2.45 6.61 16.53
CA GLY A 106 -3.23 5.47 16.04
C GLY A 106 -4.72 5.77 16.01
N ARG A 107 -5.28 6.39 17.06
CA ARG A 107 -6.69 6.84 17.09
C ARG A 107 -6.98 7.90 16.04
N GLU A 108 -6.10 8.87 15.87
CA GLU A 108 -6.23 9.90 14.82
C GLU A 108 -6.27 9.28 13.42
N LEU A 109 -5.44 8.27 13.13
CA LEU A 109 -5.46 7.54 11.87
C LEU A 109 -6.75 6.72 11.69
N LEU A 110 -7.20 6.01 12.72
CA LEU A 110 -8.46 5.28 12.68
C LEU A 110 -9.67 6.22 12.50
N ASP A 111 -9.64 7.40 13.11
CA ASP A 111 -10.67 8.42 12.95
C ASP A 111 -10.70 8.99 11.52
N GLN A 112 -9.55 9.36 10.99
CA GLN A 112 -9.40 9.83 9.61
C GLN A 112 -9.92 8.81 8.57
N LEU A 113 -9.85 7.53 8.90
CA LEU A 113 -10.35 6.43 8.08
C LEU A 113 -11.78 5.99 8.46
N GLY A 114 -12.44 6.68 9.39
CA GLY A 114 -13.83 6.43 9.79
C GLY A 114 -14.03 5.11 10.54
N VAL A 115 -13.00 4.59 11.23
CA VAL A 115 -13.06 3.29 11.91
C VAL A 115 -12.62 3.32 13.37
N VAL A 116 -12.50 4.52 13.96
CA VAL A 116 -12.09 4.68 15.38
C VAL A 116 -13.06 4.02 16.37
N HIS A 117 -14.34 3.93 16.03
CA HIS A 117 -15.37 3.28 16.85
C HIS A 117 -15.12 1.77 17.03
N ARG A 118 -14.20 1.19 16.23
CA ARG A 118 -13.75 -0.21 16.29
C ARG A 118 -12.37 -0.37 16.91
N GLU A 119 -11.82 0.64 17.57
CA GLU A 119 -10.43 0.64 18.06
C GLU A 119 -10.08 -0.57 18.95
N ASN A 120 -11.06 -1.07 19.71
CA ASN A 120 -10.90 -2.20 20.62
C ASN A 120 -11.36 -3.54 20.02
N ALA A 121 -11.87 -3.58 18.79
CA ALA A 121 -12.31 -4.80 18.13
C ALA A 121 -11.11 -5.65 17.66
N LEU A 122 -11.26 -6.96 17.78
CA LEU A 122 -10.31 -7.93 17.18
C LEU A 122 -10.61 -8.08 15.67
N PRO A 123 -9.64 -8.51 14.84
CA PRO A 123 -9.84 -8.66 13.39
C PRO A 123 -11.08 -9.48 13.01
N ARG A 124 -11.38 -10.55 13.73
CA ARG A 124 -12.57 -11.40 13.52
C ARG A 124 -13.91 -10.71 13.76
N GLU A 125 -13.90 -9.56 14.44
CA GLU A 125 -15.08 -8.76 14.78
C GLU A 125 -15.30 -7.60 13.80
N LEU A 126 -14.36 -7.41 12.87
CA LEU A 126 -14.39 -6.36 11.85
C LEU A 126 -15.06 -6.88 10.58
N SER A 127 -15.85 -6.04 9.94
CA SER A 127 -16.25 -6.26 8.54
C SER A 127 -15.04 -6.15 7.61
N GLY A 128 -15.12 -6.69 6.38
CA GLY A 128 -14.04 -6.60 5.42
C GLY A 128 -13.57 -5.15 5.16
N GLY A 129 -14.52 -4.21 5.03
CA GLY A 129 -14.18 -2.79 4.86
C GLY A 129 -13.55 -2.15 6.10
N GLU A 130 -13.97 -2.52 7.31
CA GLU A 130 -13.34 -2.05 8.55
C GLU A 130 -11.92 -2.62 8.69
N ALA A 131 -11.72 -3.92 8.42
CA ALA A 131 -10.40 -4.55 8.42
C ALA A 131 -9.45 -3.91 7.39
N GLN A 132 -9.96 -3.58 6.21
CA GLN A 132 -9.21 -2.85 5.19
C GLN A 132 -8.74 -1.48 5.69
N ARG A 133 -9.62 -0.69 6.32
CA ARG A 133 -9.29 0.63 6.87
C ARG A 133 -8.28 0.53 8.01
N VAL A 134 -8.40 -0.48 8.87
CA VAL A 134 -7.39 -0.76 9.92
C VAL A 134 -6.03 -1.13 9.30
N ALA A 135 -6.01 -1.94 8.23
CA ALA A 135 -4.77 -2.28 7.53
C ALA A 135 -4.11 -1.05 6.89
N ILE A 136 -4.90 -0.13 6.33
CA ILE A 136 -4.42 1.16 5.82
C ILE A 136 -3.86 2.01 6.97
N ALA A 137 -4.60 2.15 8.09
CA ALA A 137 -4.12 2.88 9.27
C ALA A 137 -2.78 2.33 9.77
N ARG A 138 -2.65 1.01 9.85
CA ARG A 138 -1.40 0.34 10.23
C ARG A 138 -0.25 0.66 9.28
N ALA A 139 -0.49 0.63 7.97
CA ALA A 139 0.52 0.96 6.98
C ALA A 139 0.96 2.42 7.04
N LEU A 140 0.04 3.34 7.38
CA LEU A 140 0.30 4.77 7.55
C LEU A 140 0.93 5.12 8.90
N ALA A 141 0.87 4.24 9.90
CA ALA A 141 1.29 4.55 11.28
C ALA A 141 2.78 4.93 11.40
N THR A 142 3.62 4.47 10.48
CA THR A 142 5.03 4.84 10.38
C THR A 142 5.28 6.05 9.48
N ASP A 143 4.25 6.72 9.01
CA ASP A 143 4.33 7.90 8.16
C ASP A 143 5.19 7.71 6.89
N PRO A 144 4.98 6.65 6.10
CA PRO A 144 5.79 6.37 4.92
C PRO A 144 5.44 7.34 3.79
N PRO A 145 6.42 7.83 2.99
CA PRO A 145 6.16 8.63 1.80
C PRO A 145 5.46 7.86 0.68
N LEU A 146 5.62 6.51 0.61
CA LEU A 146 4.99 5.66 -0.39
C LEU A 146 4.13 4.58 0.27
N LEU A 147 2.87 4.48 -0.15
CA LEU A 147 1.95 3.42 0.24
C LEU A 147 1.71 2.49 -0.94
N LEU A 148 2.01 1.22 -0.75
CA LEU A 148 1.78 0.14 -1.71
C LEU A 148 0.52 -0.63 -1.31
N MET A 149 -0.35 -0.93 -2.28
CA MET A 149 -1.59 -1.67 -2.05
C MET A 149 -1.76 -2.78 -3.09
N ASP A 150 -1.91 -4.01 -2.62
CA ASP A 150 -2.11 -5.19 -3.47
C ASP A 150 -3.58 -5.60 -3.42
N GLU A 151 -4.33 -5.42 -4.53
CA GLU A 151 -5.74 -5.76 -4.71
C GLU A 151 -6.65 -5.28 -3.56
N PRO A 152 -6.65 -3.99 -3.21
CA PRO A 152 -7.37 -3.49 -2.04
C PRO A 152 -8.90 -3.57 -2.16
N THR A 153 -9.42 -3.85 -3.36
CA THR A 153 -10.86 -3.92 -3.65
C THR A 153 -11.42 -5.35 -3.69
N ALA A 154 -10.55 -6.38 -3.58
CA ALA A 154 -10.92 -7.77 -3.85
C ALA A 154 -12.08 -8.31 -2.97
N SER A 155 -12.24 -7.80 -1.75
CA SER A 155 -13.28 -8.22 -0.80
C SER A 155 -14.36 -7.16 -0.54
N LEU A 156 -14.40 -6.09 -1.37
CA LEU A 156 -15.30 -4.96 -1.17
C LEU A 156 -16.46 -4.97 -2.16
N ASP A 157 -17.65 -4.62 -1.69
CA ASP A 157 -18.79 -4.28 -2.54
C ASP A 157 -18.60 -2.92 -3.23
N HIS A 158 -19.47 -2.57 -4.15
CA HIS A 158 -19.37 -1.36 -4.97
C HIS A 158 -19.34 -0.07 -4.12
N GLU A 159 -20.19 0.04 -3.09
CA GLU A 159 -20.25 1.21 -2.23
C GLU A 159 -18.93 1.41 -1.47
N ARG A 160 -18.38 0.33 -0.89
CA ARG A 160 -17.10 0.36 -0.16
C ARG A 160 -15.91 0.64 -1.07
N ARG A 161 -15.94 0.21 -2.35
CA ARG A 161 -14.92 0.59 -3.34
C ARG A 161 -14.91 2.10 -3.58
N THR A 162 -16.09 2.72 -3.70
CA THR A 162 -16.24 4.17 -3.86
C THR A 162 -15.70 4.92 -2.64
N GLU A 163 -16.01 4.45 -1.43
CA GLU A 163 -15.46 5.01 -0.20
C GLU A 163 -13.94 4.89 -0.14
N LEU A 164 -13.40 3.71 -0.50
CA LEU A 164 -11.96 3.51 -0.55
C LEU A 164 -11.28 4.45 -1.56
N ALA A 165 -11.84 4.62 -2.76
CA ALA A 165 -11.32 5.56 -3.74
C ALA A 165 -11.28 7.01 -3.20
N ALA A 166 -12.31 7.44 -2.48
CA ALA A 166 -12.33 8.75 -1.82
C ALA A 166 -11.23 8.86 -0.74
N ILE A 167 -11.02 7.82 0.06
CA ILE A 167 -9.93 7.76 1.04
C ILE A 167 -8.58 7.91 0.35
N LEU A 168 -8.30 7.17 -0.74
CA LEU A 168 -7.02 7.24 -1.43
C LEU A 168 -6.76 8.65 -2.00
N ARG A 169 -7.78 9.28 -2.58
CA ARG A 169 -7.67 10.67 -3.04
C ARG A 169 -7.34 11.63 -1.90
N SER A 170 -8.00 11.50 -0.76
CA SER A 170 -7.72 12.35 0.40
C SER A 170 -6.30 12.16 0.95
N LEU A 171 -5.73 10.96 0.85
CA LEU A 171 -4.32 10.70 1.20
C LEU A 171 -3.36 11.43 0.26
N VAL A 172 -3.65 11.44 -1.04
CA VAL A 172 -2.85 12.18 -2.03
C VAL A 172 -2.93 13.68 -1.82
N GLU A 173 -4.11 14.23 -1.55
CA GLU A 173 -4.29 15.65 -1.21
C GLU A 173 -3.48 16.07 0.02
N ARG A 174 -3.19 15.12 0.92
CA ARG A 174 -2.30 15.30 2.08
C ARG A 174 -0.82 15.01 1.76
N GLY A 175 -0.46 14.90 0.48
CA GLY A 175 0.92 14.73 0.01
C GLY A 175 1.44 13.30 0.00
N ARG A 176 0.57 12.28 0.12
CA ARG A 176 0.97 10.86 0.03
C ARG A 176 1.09 10.42 -1.42
N THR A 177 2.03 9.51 -1.67
CA THR A 177 2.18 8.82 -2.95
C THR A 177 1.69 7.39 -2.81
N LEU A 178 0.90 6.92 -3.75
CA LEU A 178 0.30 5.59 -3.70
C LEU A 178 0.62 4.81 -4.98
N MET A 179 0.91 3.52 -4.82
CA MET A 179 1.00 2.57 -5.92
C MET A 179 0.03 1.42 -5.64
N VAL A 180 -0.97 1.27 -6.48
CA VAL A 180 -2.08 0.33 -6.28
C VAL A 180 -2.09 -0.70 -7.39
N VAL A 181 -2.14 -1.97 -7.04
CA VAL A 181 -2.42 -3.08 -7.97
C VAL A 181 -3.89 -3.40 -7.89
N THR A 182 -4.59 -3.39 -9.01
CA THR A 182 -5.98 -3.85 -9.10
C THR A 182 -6.33 -4.33 -10.52
N HIS A 183 -7.37 -5.14 -10.61
CA HIS A 183 -8.03 -5.51 -11.87
C HIS A 183 -9.40 -4.82 -12.04
N ASP A 184 -9.79 -3.99 -11.07
CA ASP A 184 -11.06 -3.27 -11.04
C ASP A 184 -10.94 -1.95 -11.82
N GLU A 185 -11.53 -1.90 -13.01
CA GLU A 185 -11.45 -0.73 -13.90
C GLU A 185 -12.21 0.47 -13.35
N ASP A 186 -13.37 0.26 -12.74
CA ASP A 186 -14.21 1.33 -12.17
C ASP A 186 -13.49 1.98 -10.97
N PHE A 187 -12.89 1.15 -10.12
CA PHE A 187 -12.09 1.65 -9.01
C PHE A 187 -10.86 2.42 -9.51
N ALA A 188 -10.14 1.88 -10.50
CA ALA A 188 -8.99 2.56 -11.08
C ALA A 188 -9.39 3.91 -11.69
N ALA A 189 -10.50 3.97 -12.45
CA ALA A 189 -11.02 5.21 -13.01
C ALA A 189 -11.37 6.25 -11.95
N SER A 190 -11.86 5.82 -10.79
CA SER A 190 -12.28 6.72 -9.70
C SER A 190 -11.14 7.16 -8.78
N ALA A 191 -10.09 6.34 -8.62
CA ALA A 191 -9.02 6.57 -7.64
C ALA A 191 -7.70 7.03 -8.25
N ALA A 192 -7.36 6.58 -9.47
CA ALA A 192 -6.04 6.77 -10.05
C ALA A 192 -5.82 8.20 -10.59
N SER A 193 -4.60 8.73 -10.37
CA SER A 193 -4.07 9.86 -11.13
C SER A 193 -3.52 9.40 -12.48
N ARG A 194 -2.97 8.17 -12.50
CA ARG A 194 -2.39 7.55 -13.69
C ARG A 194 -2.58 6.03 -13.63
N VAL A 195 -2.96 5.46 -14.76
CA VAL A 195 -3.11 4.00 -14.93
C VAL A 195 -2.04 3.47 -15.86
N VAL A 196 -1.39 2.39 -15.47
CA VAL A 196 -0.37 1.70 -16.25
C VAL A 196 -0.78 0.23 -16.39
N ARG A 197 -0.72 -0.31 -17.60
CA ARG A 197 -1.03 -1.73 -17.84
C ARG A 197 0.25 -2.56 -17.81
N VAL A 198 0.18 -3.68 -17.10
CA VAL A 198 1.23 -4.71 -17.07
C VAL A 198 0.74 -5.89 -17.88
N VAL A 199 1.47 -6.22 -18.94
CA VAL A 199 1.17 -7.33 -19.86
C VAL A 199 2.42 -8.19 -20.00
N ASP A 200 2.32 -9.47 -19.72
CA ASP A 200 3.40 -10.45 -19.83
C ASP A 200 4.73 -9.98 -19.20
N GLY A 201 4.63 -9.40 -18.01
CA GLY A 201 5.79 -8.92 -17.25
C GLY A 201 6.39 -7.59 -17.72
N ARG A 202 5.76 -6.91 -18.69
CA ARG A 202 6.21 -5.62 -19.22
C ARG A 202 5.19 -4.53 -18.91
N VAL A 203 5.68 -3.32 -18.75
CA VAL A 203 4.84 -2.13 -18.66
C VAL A 203 4.50 -1.68 -20.07
N ALA A 204 3.21 -1.72 -20.41
CA ALA A 204 2.73 -1.17 -21.67
C ALA A 204 2.87 0.38 -21.67
N PRO A 205 3.14 0.99 -22.83
CA PRO A 205 3.13 2.45 -22.93
C PRO A 205 1.81 3.02 -22.40
N ILE A 206 1.90 4.13 -21.69
CA ILE A 206 0.75 4.83 -21.10
C ILE A 206 -0.26 5.13 -22.21
N VAL A 207 -1.41 4.48 -22.16
CA VAL A 207 -2.57 4.95 -22.93
C VAL A 207 -3.08 6.15 -22.12
N SER A 208 -2.91 7.34 -22.73
CA SER A 208 -3.19 8.65 -22.15
C SER A 208 -4.47 8.71 -21.32
N SER A 209 -4.34 9.44 -20.20
CA SER A 209 -5.39 10.18 -19.46
C SER A 209 -6.84 9.87 -19.86
N ILE A 210 -7.58 9.37 -18.91
CA ILE A 210 -9.04 9.42 -18.92
C ILE A 210 -9.39 10.92 -18.87
N GLU A 211 -9.82 11.48 -20.03
CA GLU A 211 -10.50 12.78 -20.09
C GLU A 211 -11.85 12.74 -19.40
#